data_cdf470009dd2e5f1355150a6652627d7
#
_entry.id   cdf470009dd2e5f1355150a6652627d7
#
_cell.length_a   1.000
_cell.length_b   1.000
_cell.length_c   1.000
_cell.angle_alpha   90.00
_cell.angle_beta   90.00
_cell.angle_gamma   90.00
#
_symmetry.space_group_name_H-M   'P 1'
#
loop_
_entity.id
_entity.type
_entity.pdbx_description
1 polymer ?
#
loop_
_entity_poly.entity_id
_entity_poly.type
_entity_poly.pdbx_seq_one_letter_code
_entity_poly.pdbx_strand_id
1 'polypeptide(L)'
;MNNDVIIKMKHIKKTYDDKVIIKDLNLDINKGEFITVIGSSGCGKTTVLKMINGLNTPDKGDIFINGKNIKNENIIELRRKIGYSIQGSALFPHLTVEKNISYVLDLINEKNKDEIKESILKLIKVVGLEDNILNRYPDQLSGGQQQRVGIARALAAQPDILLMDEPFGAVDEITESNYKMRLLKFIKI
;
A
#
# COMPACT_ATOMS: atom_id res chain seq x y z
N MET A 1 12.39 -4.79 26.97
CA MET A 1 11.31 -4.17 26.17
C MET A 1 11.59 -4.52 24.72
N ASN A 2 10.87 -5.48 24.16
CA ASN A 2 11.03 -5.82 22.74
C ASN A 2 10.49 -4.65 21.93
N ASN A 3 11.39 -3.87 21.36
CA ASN A 3 11.02 -2.84 20.40
C ASN A 3 10.80 -3.49 19.04
N ASP A 4 9.57 -3.96 18.79
CA ASP A 4 9.14 -4.42 17.45
C ASP A 4 8.82 -3.24 16.52
N VAL A 5 9.59 -2.16 16.61
CA VAL A 5 9.41 -0.98 15.74
C VAL A 5 9.80 -1.37 14.32
N ILE A 6 8.79 -1.44 13.44
CA ILE A 6 8.97 -1.79 12.02
C ILE A 6 9.30 -0.56 11.16
N ILE A 7 8.70 0.60 11.48
CA ILE A 7 9.00 1.89 10.82
C ILE A 7 9.38 2.91 11.88
N LYS A 8 10.50 3.60 11.66
CA LYS A 8 10.92 4.70 12.50
C LYS A 8 11.33 5.90 11.66
N MET A 9 10.69 7.02 11.89
CA MET A 9 11.00 8.32 11.28
C MET A 9 11.56 9.25 12.34
N LYS A 10 12.72 9.87 12.06
CA LYS A 10 13.43 10.76 13.00
C LYS A 10 13.68 12.11 12.37
N HIS A 11 13.14 13.16 12.98
CA HIS A 11 13.36 14.56 12.60
C HIS A 11 13.14 14.83 11.11
N ILE A 12 12.09 14.24 10.55
CA ILE A 12 11.79 14.36 9.12
C ILE A 12 11.31 15.77 8.80
N LYS A 13 12.02 16.41 7.87
CA LYS A 13 11.59 17.66 7.23
C LYS A 13 11.40 17.44 5.74
N LYS A 14 10.35 18.03 5.17
CA LYS A 14 10.10 18.05 3.73
C LYS A 14 9.51 19.38 3.29
N THR A 15 10.10 19.95 2.23
CA THR A 15 9.71 21.20 1.59
C THR A 15 9.50 20.96 0.11
N TYR A 16 8.53 21.63 -0.51
CA TYR A 16 8.34 21.72 -1.95
C TYR A 16 8.16 23.18 -2.32
N ASP A 17 8.93 23.67 -3.30
CA ASP A 17 8.83 25.02 -3.81
C ASP A 17 8.74 26.08 -2.68
N ASP A 18 9.69 26.04 -1.73
CA ASP A 18 9.80 26.87 -0.52
C ASP A 18 8.66 26.72 0.50
N LYS A 19 7.65 25.89 0.22
CA LYS A 19 6.59 25.57 1.17
C LYS A 19 6.96 24.39 2.04
N VAL A 20 7.09 24.60 3.34
CA VAL A 20 7.32 23.54 4.31
C VAL A 20 6.04 22.70 4.45
N ILE A 21 6.08 21.44 4.01
CA ILE A 21 4.97 20.49 4.14
C ILE A 21 5.09 19.70 5.44
N ILE A 22 6.29 19.27 5.79
CA ILE A 22 6.58 18.58 7.04
C ILE A 22 7.72 19.32 7.73
N LYS A 23 7.47 19.84 8.92
CA LYS A 23 8.42 20.67 9.64
C LYS A 23 9.42 19.85 10.47
N ASP A 24 8.91 18.92 11.26
CA ASP A 24 9.67 17.98 12.10
C ASP A 24 8.74 16.84 12.50
N LEU A 25 8.82 15.71 11.79
CA LEU A 25 8.02 14.53 12.10
C LEU A 25 8.90 13.48 12.76
N ASN A 26 8.47 13.04 13.94
CA ASN A 26 9.00 11.89 14.65
C ASN A 26 7.86 10.87 14.79
N LEU A 27 8.07 9.65 14.33
CA LEU A 27 7.04 8.60 14.33
C LEU A 27 7.69 7.22 14.45
N ASP A 28 7.25 6.46 15.44
CA ASP A 28 7.59 5.05 15.58
C ASP A 28 6.30 4.23 15.38
N ILE A 29 6.36 3.21 14.52
CA ILE A 29 5.25 2.28 14.26
C ILE A 29 5.76 0.88 14.59
N ASN A 30 5.03 0.15 15.43
CA ASN A 30 5.37 -1.21 15.80
C ASN A 30 4.74 -2.21 14.82
N LYS A 31 5.31 -3.41 14.78
CA LYS A 31 4.74 -4.51 13.99
C LYS A 31 3.32 -4.83 14.46
N GLY A 32 2.40 -4.98 13.49
CA GLY A 32 0.99 -5.26 13.76
C GLY A 32 0.16 -4.03 14.14
N GLU A 33 0.72 -2.82 14.17
CA GLU A 33 -0.06 -1.61 14.39
C GLU A 33 -0.80 -1.16 13.13
N PHE A 34 -2.00 -0.66 13.33
CA PHE A 34 -2.81 0.03 12.31
C PHE A 34 -2.81 1.53 12.60
N ILE A 35 -2.22 2.30 11.71
CA ILE A 35 -2.10 3.76 11.85
C ILE A 35 -2.96 4.47 10.82
N THR A 36 -3.79 5.40 11.27
CA THR A 36 -4.54 6.31 10.39
C THR A 36 -3.98 7.71 10.49
N VAL A 37 -3.56 8.25 9.35
CA VAL A 37 -3.09 9.63 9.25
C VAL A 37 -4.24 10.52 8.79
N ILE A 38 -4.71 11.41 9.65
CA ILE A 38 -5.82 12.33 9.41
C ILE A 38 -5.28 13.74 9.23
N GLY A 39 -5.89 14.49 8.32
CA GLY A 39 -5.56 15.90 8.07
C GLY A 39 -6.19 16.42 6.78
N SER A 40 -6.18 17.74 6.59
CA SER A 40 -6.70 18.41 5.39
C SER A 40 -5.96 17.98 4.12
N SER A 41 -6.55 18.24 2.95
CA SER A 41 -5.86 18.03 1.67
C SER A 41 -4.57 18.86 1.63
N GLY A 42 -3.49 18.28 1.13
CA GLY A 42 -2.19 18.95 1.01
C GLY A 42 -1.37 19.05 2.30
N CYS A 43 -1.81 18.49 3.45
CA CYS A 43 -1.05 18.54 4.70
C CYS A 43 0.14 17.56 4.76
N GLY A 44 0.39 16.78 3.72
CA GLY A 44 1.57 15.91 3.62
C GLY A 44 1.33 14.41 3.84
N LYS A 45 0.08 13.92 3.95
CA LYS A 45 -0.23 12.48 4.14
C LYS A 45 0.42 11.60 3.07
N THR A 46 0.14 11.86 1.81
CA THR A 46 0.75 11.17 0.67
C THR A 46 2.27 11.30 0.65
N THR A 47 2.82 12.46 1.08
CA THR A 47 4.26 12.70 1.17
C THR A 47 4.91 11.75 2.17
N VAL A 48 4.29 11.56 3.35
CA VAL A 48 4.78 10.61 4.37
C VAL A 48 4.79 9.18 3.81
N LEU A 49 3.69 8.72 3.19
CA LEU A 49 3.62 7.39 2.58
C LEU A 49 4.70 7.20 1.50
N LYS A 50 4.88 8.20 0.62
CA LYS A 50 5.91 8.17 -0.43
C LYS A 50 7.33 8.16 0.14
N MET A 51 7.58 8.80 1.27
CA MET A 51 8.89 8.75 1.92
C MET A 51 9.16 7.39 2.56
N ILE A 52 8.18 6.76 3.20
CA ILE A 52 8.31 5.39 3.74
C ILE A 52 8.65 4.40 2.62
N ASN A 53 8.00 4.53 1.45
CA ASN A 53 8.26 3.68 0.29
C ASN A 53 9.49 4.11 -0.53
N GLY A 54 10.25 5.11 -0.08
CA GLY A 54 11.44 5.61 -0.76
C GLY A 54 11.18 6.24 -2.13
N LEU A 55 9.91 6.61 -2.44
CA LEU A 55 9.57 7.35 -3.66
C LEU A 55 9.96 8.83 -3.55
N ASN A 56 9.97 9.35 -2.34
CA ASN A 56 10.44 10.69 -2.01
C ASN A 56 11.54 10.60 -0.95
N THR A 57 12.53 11.48 -1.03
CA THR A 57 13.58 11.61 -0.03
C THR A 57 13.26 12.79 0.89
N PRO A 58 13.37 12.65 2.21
CA PRO A 58 13.26 13.79 3.13
C PRO A 58 14.44 14.75 2.93
N ASP A 59 14.22 16.05 3.17
CA ASP A 59 15.27 17.06 3.08
C ASP A 59 16.18 17.00 4.32
N LYS A 60 15.62 16.60 5.48
CA LYS A 60 16.35 16.30 6.73
C LYS A 60 15.72 15.09 7.41
N GLY A 61 16.53 14.49 8.29
CA GLY A 61 16.11 13.34 9.09
C GLY A 61 16.35 12.01 8.40
N ASP A 62 15.98 10.93 9.09
CA ASP A 62 16.23 9.56 8.66
C ASP A 62 15.00 8.68 8.86
N ILE A 63 14.84 7.74 7.93
CA ILE A 63 13.77 6.74 7.95
C ILE A 63 14.42 5.38 8.07
N PHE A 64 13.95 4.60 9.03
CA PHE A 64 14.41 3.23 9.27
C PHE A 64 13.26 2.27 9.08
N ILE A 65 13.49 1.17 8.37
CA ILE A 65 12.56 0.05 8.22
C ILE A 65 13.26 -1.21 8.70
N ASN A 66 12.62 -1.94 9.64
CA ASN A 66 13.24 -3.08 10.32
C ASN A 66 14.64 -2.73 10.88
N GLY A 67 14.81 -1.54 11.46
CA GLY A 67 16.05 -1.05 12.03
C GLY A 67 17.12 -0.58 11.06
N LYS A 68 16.89 -0.72 9.73
CA LYS A 68 17.85 -0.31 8.69
C LYS A 68 17.46 1.02 8.07
N ASN A 69 18.43 1.95 7.94
CA ASN A 69 18.18 3.22 7.27
C ASN A 69 17.96 3.00 5.77
N ILE A 70 16.80 3.44 5.26
CA ILE A 70 16.42 3.22 3.86
C ILE A 70 17.36 3.88 2.84
N LYS A 71 18.15 4.88 3.24
CA LYS A 71 19.17 5.51 2.40
C LYS A 71 20.29 4.53 2.01
N ASN A 72 20.51 3.50 2.81
CA ASN A 72 21.58 2.52 2.65
C ASN A 72 21.08 1.17 2.09
N GLU A 73 19.79 1.04 1.86
CA GLU A 73 19.18 -0.19 1.38
C GLU A 73 19.00 -0.18 -0.15
N ASN A 74 18.93 -1.39 -0.74
CA ASN A 74 18.48 -1.52 -2.12
C ASN A 74 16.98 -1.18 -2.20
N ILE A 75 16.66 -0.06 -2.83
CA ILE A 75 15.30 0.46 -2.89
C ILE A 75 14.33 -0.47 -3.62
N ILE A 76 14.79 -1.29 -4.56
CA ILE A 76 13.96 -2.26 -5.27
C ILE A 76 13.55 -3.38 -4.31
N GLU A 77 14.52 -3.93 -3.57
CA GLU A 77 14.25 -4.98 -2.57
C GLU A 77 13.38 -4.46 -1.42
N LEU A 78 13.58 -3.21 -1.00
CA LEU A 78 12.72 -2.57 -0.01
C LEU A 78 11.26 -2.51 -0.50
N ARG A 79 11.03 -2.01 -1.73
CA ARG A 79 9.69 -1.87 -2.30
C ARG A 79 8.97 -3.18 -2.52
N ARG A 80 9.69 -4.27 -2.79
CA ARG A 80 9.10 -5.61 -2.90
C ARG A 80 8.47 -6.11 -1.60
N LYS A 81 8.93 -5.60 -0.46
CA LYS A 81 8.43 -5.93 0.89
C LYS A 81 7.36 -4.98 1.40
N ILE A 82 7.05 -3.93 0.65
CA ILE A 82 6.05 -2.92 1.00
C ILE A 82 4.91 -2.97 -0.02
N GLY A 83 3.71 -3.30 0.43
CA GLY A 83 2.51 -3.12 -0.37
C GLY A 83 2.11 -1.64 -0.39
N TYR A 84 1.88 -1.07 -1.57
CA TYR A 84 1.45 0.31 -1.69
C TYR A 84 0.26 0.45 -2.62
N SER A 85 -0.88 0.85 -2.05
CA SER A 85 -2.07 1.24 -2.80
C SER A 85 -2.10 2.75 -2.97
N ILE A 86 -1.89 3.20 -4.20
CA ILE A 86 -1.81 4.62 -4.58
C ILE A 86 -3.24 5.17 -4.77
N GLN A 87 -3.45 6.44 -4.42
CA GLN A 87 -4.67 7.18 -4.74
C GLN A 87 -5.02 7.06 -6.22
N GLY A 88 -6.31 6.82 -6.55
CA GLY A 88 -6.77 6.69 -7.93
C GLY A 88 -6.46 5.35 -8.60
N SER A 89 -6.17 4.31 -7.81
CA SER A 89 -5.97 2.90 -8.20
C SER A 89 -4.77 2.58 -9.12
N ALA A 90 -4.29 3.47 -9.94
CA ALA A 90 -3.11 3.34 -10.83
C ALA A 90 -2.86 1.90 -11.36
N LEU A 91 -3.91 1.24 -11.88
CA LEU A 91 -3.80 -0.08 -12.50
C LEU A 91 -3.07 0.03 -13.85
N PHE A 92 -2.41 -1.04 -14.25
CA PHE A 92 -1.84 -1.14 -15.60
C PHE A 92 -2.97 -1.32 -16.61
N PRO A 93 -3.25 -0.33 -17.50
CA PRO A 93 -4.43 -0.34 -18.35
C PRO A 93 -4.42 -1.46 -19.40
N HIS A 94 -3.24 -1.94 -19.77
CA HIS A 94 -3.03 -3.00 -20.76
C HIS A 94 -3.01 -4.41 -20.17
N LEU A 95 -3.20 -4.54 -18.86
CA LEU A 95 -3.26 -5.82 -18.15
C LEU A 95 -4.66 -6.08 -17.60
N THR A 96 -5.10 -7.33 -17.62
CA THR A 96 -6.35 -7.75 -16.96
C THR A 96 -6.26 -7.57 -15.45
N VAL A 97 -7.38 -7.68 -14.76
CA VAL A 97 -7.45 -7.69 -13.28
C VAL A 97 -6.54 -8.77 -12.70
N GLU A 98 -6.62 -10.00 -13.22
CA GLU A 98 -5.76 -11.10 -12.80
C GLU A 98 -4.28 -10.73 -12.90
N LYS A 99 -3.86 -10.21 -14.06
CA LYS A 99 -2.48 -9.82 -14.32
C LYS A 99 -2.03 -8.59 -13.52
N ASN A 100 -2.93 -7.66 -13.23
CA ASN A 100 -2.63 -6.57 -12.32
C ASN A 100 -2.32 -7.08 -10.90
N ILE A 101 -3.10 -8.05 -10.39
CA ILE A 101 -2.90 -8.61 -9.04
C ILE A 101 -1.64 -9.50 -9.00
N SER A 102 -1.43 -10.35 -10.02
CA SER A 102 -0.27 -11.25 -10.05
C SER A 102 1.06 -10.55 -10.32
N TYR A 103 1.04 -9.30 -10.79
CA TYR A 103 2.22 -8.61 -11.30
C TYR A 103 3.44 -8.69 -10.38
N VAL A 104 3.25 -8.43 -9.09
CA VAL A 104 4.34 -8.48 -8.11
C VAL A 104 4.79 -9.93 -7.85
N LEU A 105 3.86 -10.88 -7.82
CA LEU A 105 4.16 -12.31 -7.66
C LEU A 105 4.97 -12.85 -8.84
N ASP A 106 4.61 -12.44 -10.05
CA ASP A 106 5.34 -12.80 -11.28
C ASP A 106 6.77 -12.23 -11.26
N LEU A 107 6.98 -11.02 -10.71
CA LEU A 107 8.31 -10.40 -10.56
C LEU A 107 9.20 -11.08 -9.52
N ILE A 108 8.62 -11.59 -8.44
CA ILE A 108 9.37 -12.26 -7.36
C ILE A 108 9.72 -13.70 -7.78
N ASN A 109 8.88 -14.32 -8.63
CA ASN A 109 9.05 -15.66 -9.19
C ASN A 109 9.24 -16.78 -8.13
N GLU A 110 8.63 -16.61 -6.95
CA GLU A 110 8.76 -17.54 -5.82
C GLU A 110 7.63 -18.60 -5.77
N LYS A 111 6.56 -18.43 -6.58
CA LYS A 111 5.37 -19.27 -6.55
C LYS A 111 5.09 -19.90 -7.90
N ASN A 112 4.54 -21.11 -7.89
CA ASN A 112 4.03 -21.75 -9.11
C ASN A 112 2.69 -21.10 -9.53
N LYS A 113 2.25 -21.37 -10.77
CA LYS A 113 1.05 -20.77 -11.36
C LYS A 113 -0.25 -21.07 -10.59
N ASP A 114 -0.36 -22.26 -10.03
CA ASP A 114 -1.57 -22.69 -9.31
C ASP A 114 -1.67 -21.96 -7.96
N GLU A 115 -0.57 -21.81 -7.24
CA GLU A 115 -0.48 -21.03 -6.00
C GLU A 115 -0.79 -19.54 -6.22
N ILE A 116 -0.30 -18.97 -7.32
CA ILE A 116 -0.62 -17.59 -7.71
C ILE A 116 -2.11 -17.45 -7.95
N LYS A 117 -2.72 -18.36 -8.71
CA LYS A 117 -4.16 -18.35 -9.02
C LYS A 117 -5.01 -18.46 -7.75
N GLU A 118 -4.68 -19.37 -6.85
CA GLU A 118 -5.37 -19.51 -5.56
C GLU A 118 -5.26 -18.24 -4.73
N SER A 119 -4.07 -17.65 -4.66
CA SER A 119 -3.83 -16.39 -3.97
C SER A 119 -4.69 -15.24 -4.54
N ILE A 120 -4.81 -15.13 -5.85
CA ILE A 120 -5.64 -14.13 -6.53
C ILE A 120 -7.11 -14.32 -6.18
N LEU A 121 -7.64 -15.55 -6.27
CA LEU A 121 -9.03 -15.86 -5.93
C LEU A 121 -9.35 -15.51 -4.46
N LYS A 122 -8.42 -15.76 -3.55
CA LYS A 122 -8.54 -15.36 -2.15
C LYS A 122 -8.59 -13.85 -1.98
N LEU A 123 -7.68 -13.12 -2.64
CA LEU A 123 -7.59 -11.66 -2.54
C LEU A 123 -8.82 -10.95 -3.13
N ILE A 124 -9.33 -11.42 -4.27
CA ILE A 124 -10.57 -10.89 -4.88
C ILE A 124 -11.74 -10.96 -3.89
N LYS A 125 -11.90 -12.08 -3.19
CA LYS A 125 -12.94 -12.25 -2.16
C LYS A 125 -12.73 -11.32 -0.95
N VAL A 126 -11.46 -11.15 -0.53
CA VAL A 126 -11.10 -10.24 0.57
C VAL A 126 -11.52 -8.81 0.25
N VAL A 127 -11.23 -8.34 -0.96
CA VAL A 127 -11.61 -6.99 -1.39
C VAL A 127 -13.07 -6.88 -1.85
N GLY A 128 -13.88 -7.94 -1.68
CA GLY A 128 -15.32 -7.93 -1.95
C GLY A 128 -15.67 -7.80 -3.43
N LEU A 129 -14.89 -8.43 -4.28
CA LEU A 129 -15.14 -8.53 -5.72
C LEU A 129 -15.44 -9.97 -6.11
N GLU A 130 -16.12 -10.14 -7.23
CA GLU A 130 -16.46 -11.44 -7.81
C GLU A 130 -15.38 -11.91 -8.79
N ASP A 131 -15.24 -13.23 -8.92
CA ASP A 131 -14.23 -13.85 -9.78
C ASP A 131 -14.44 -13.55 -11.28
N ASN A 132 -15.67 -13.18 -11.67
CA ASN A 132 -16.04 -12.87 -13.06
C ASN A 132 -15.34 -11.63 -13.65
N ILE A 133 -14.68 -10.81 -12.79
CA ILE A 133 -13.95 -9.61 -13.23
C ILE A 133 -12.49 -9.91 -13.60
N LEU A 134 -11.97 -11.10 -13.30
CA LEU A 134 -10.54 -11.41 -13.42
C LEU A 134 -10.00 -11.20 -14.85
N ASN A 135 -10.83 -11.48 -15.86
CA ASN A 135 -10.47 -11.31 -17.26
C ASN A 135 -10.77 -9.89 -17.82
N ARG A 136 -11.35 -8.99 -17.01
CA ARG A 136 -11.64 -7.61 -17.43
C ARG A 136 -10.39 -6.74 -17.38
N TYR A 137 -10.41 -5.69 -18.20
CA TYR A 137 -9.42 -4.62 -18.17
C TYR A 137 -9.89 -3.48 -17.26
N PRO A 138 -8.98 -2.61 -16.79
CA PRO A 138 -9.31 -1.51 -15.88
C PRO A 138 -10.41 -0.58 -16.39
N ASP A 139 -10.47 -0.29 -17.67
CA ASP A 139 -11.49 0.55 -18.32
C ASP A 139 -12.92 -0.05 -18.26
N GLN A 140 -13.04 -1.35 -18.02
CA GLN A 140 -14.31 -2.08 -17.87
C GLN A 140 -14.79 -2.14 -16.39
N LEU A 141 -14.10 -1.45 -15.49
CA LEU A 141 -14.37 -1.45 -14.05
C LEU A 141 -14.83 -0.07 -13.58
N SER A 142 -15.73 -0.05 -12.58
CA SER A 142 -16.01 1.19 -11.85
C SER A 142 -14.78 1.68 -11.07
N GLY A 143 -14.70 2.97 -10.72
CA GLY A 143 -13.61 3.52 -9.92
C GLY A 143 -13.40 2.79 -8.59
N GLY A 144 -14.49 2.43 -7.89
CA GLY A 144 -14.42 1.64 -6.66
C GLY A 144 -13.91 0.20 -6.88
N GLN A 145 -14.25 -0.43 -8.02
CA GLN A 145 -13.70 -1.74 -8.38
C GLN A 145 -12.21 -1.64 -8.68
N GLN A 146 -11.78 -0.63 -9.45
CA GLN A 146 -10.37 -0.39 -9.75
C GLN A 146 -9.55 -0.19 -8.46
N GLN A 147 -10.08 0.60 -7.52
CA GLN A 147 -9.43 0.85 -6.24
C GLN A 147 -9.26 -0.44 -5.44
N ARG A 148 -10.30 -1.28 -5.36
CA ARG A 148 -10.23 -2.58 -4.68
C ARG A 148 -9.26 -3.55 -5.35
N VAL A 149 -9.16 -3.57 -6.67
CA VAL A 149 -8.12 -4.32 -7.39
C VAL A 149 -6.72 -3.79 -7.05
N GLY A 150 -6.53 -2.48 -6.96
CA GLY A 150 -5.27 -1.85 -6.54
C GLY A 150 -4.82 -2.29 -5.14
N ILE A 151 -5.78 -2.43 -4.21
CA ILE A 151 -5.50 -2.94 -2.86
C ILE A 151 -5.18 -4.45 -2.89
N ALA A 152 -5.93 -5.25 -3.68
CA ALA A 152 -5.60 -6.67 -3.86
C ALA A 152 -4.18 -6.86 -4.41
N ARG A 153 -3.77 -6.03 -5.38
CA ARG A 153 -2.39 -6.03 -5.91
C ARG A 153 -1.36 -5.69 -4.83
N ALA A 154 -1.64 -4.69 -3.99
CA ALA A 154 -0.72 -4.31 -2.91
C ALA A 154 -0.56 -5.40 -1.85
N LEU A 155 -1.59 -6.24 -1.64
CA LEU A 155 -1.59 -7.36 -0.70
C LEU A 155 -0.98 -8.65 -1.29
N ALA A 156 -0.83 -8.76 -2.60
CA ALA A 156 -0.51 -10.02 -3.28
C ALA A 156 0.80 -10.65 -2.81
N ALA A 157 1.83 -9.85 -2.58
CA ALA A 157 3.13 -10.31 -2.08
C ALA A 157 3.16 -10.58 -0.56
N GLN A 158 2.03 -10.48 0.14
CA GLN A 158 1.94 -10.62 1.61
C GLN A 158 2.97 -9.72 2.34
N PRO A 159 2.97 -8.41 2.08
CA PRO A 159 4.00 -7.51 2.58
C PRO A 159 3.95 -7.35 4.10
N ASP A 160 5.10 -7.12 4.74
CA ASP A 160 5.20 -6.78 6.15
C ASP A 160 4.61 -5.40 6.48
N ILE A 161 4.62 -4.50 5.50
CA ILE A 161 4.12 -3.12 5.60
C ILE A 161 3.14 -2.87 4.46
N LEU A 162 1.93 -2.41 4.80
CA LEU A 162 0.93 -2.00 3.83
C LEU A 162 0.66 -0.50 3.96
N LEU A 163 0.95 0.23 2.89
CA LEU A 163 0.67 1.66 2.77
C LEU A 163 -0.56 1.86 1.89
N MET A 164 -1.53 2.63 2.36
CA MET A 164 -2.76 2.92 1.61
C MET A 164 -3.03 4.42 1.60
N ASP A 165 -3.14 4.99 0.42
CA ASP A 165 -3.46 6.41 0.21
C ASP A 165 -4.92 6.53 -0.22
N GLU A 166 -5.75 7.08 0.66
CA GLU A 166 -7.20 7.24 0.50
C GLU A 166 -7.93 5.95 0.05
N PRO A 167 -7.78 4.81 0.77
CA PRO A 167 -8.24 3.51 0.31
C PRO A 167 -9.77 3.36 0.20
N PHE A 168 -10.53 4.31 0.70
CA PHE A 168 -12.00 4.27 0.76
C PHE A 168 -12.67 5.41 -0.01
N GLY A 169 -11.92 6.27 -0.70
CA GLY A 169 -12.43 7.49 -1.32
C GLY A 169 -13.42 7.30 -2.49
N ALA A 170 -13.54 6.11 -3.06
CA ALA A 170 -14.43 5.81 -4.21
C ALA A 170 -15.48 4.72 -3.90
N VAL A 171 -15.73 4.44 -2.62
CA VAL A 171 -16.66 3.37 -2.19
C VAL A 171 -17.86 4.01 -1.50
N ASP A 172 -19.08 3.54 -1.79
CA ASP A 172 -20.30 3.97 -1.07
C ASP A 172 -20.29 3.48 0.38
N GLU A 173 -20.96 4.21 1.29
CA GLU A 173 -20.91 3.98 2.75
C GLU A 173 -21.29 2.56 3.18
N ILE A 174 -22.25 1.93 2.51
CA ILE A 174 -22.76 0.58 2.86
C ILE A 174 -21.73 -0.49 2.46
N THR A 175 -21.21 -0.39 1.24
CA THR A 175 -20.16 -1.27 0.73
C THR A 175 -18.85 -1.06 1.49
N GLU A 176 -18.56 0.18 1.89
CA GLU A 176 -17.36 0.56 2.65
C GLU A 176 -17.27 -0.18 3.99
N SER A 177 -18.34 -0.24 4.77
CA SER A 177 -18.35 -0.88 6.09
C SER A 177 -18.00 -2.38 6.00
N ASN A 178 -18.65 -3.11 5.10
CA ASN A 178 -18.39 -4.54 4.89
C ASN A 178 -16.99 -4.81 4.35
N TYR A 179 -16.52 -3.97 3.45
CA TYR A 179 -15.18 -4.06 2.87
C TYR A 179 -14.10 -3.78 3.92
N LYS A 180 -14.22 -2.70 4.69
CA LYS A 180 -13.33 -2.40 5.82
C LYS A 180 -13.19 -3.60 6.77
N MET A 181 -14.32 -4.18 7.19
CA MET A 181 -14.30 -5.32 8.10
C MET A 181 -13.58 -6.54 7.52
N ARG A 182 -13.77 -6.84 6.23
CA ARG A 182 -13.06 -7.96 5.57
C ARG A 182 -11.57 -7.69 5.46
N LEU A 183 -11.19 -6.46 5.06
CA LEU A 183 -9.80 -6.06 4.93
C LEU A 183 -9.07 -6.12 6.28
N LEU A 184 -9.64 -5.56 7.34
CA LEU A 184 -9.07 -5.60 8.69
C LEU A 184 -8.90 -7.03 9.21
N LYS A 185 -9.92 -7.89 9.04
CA LYS A 185 -9.82 -9.31 9.39
C LYS A 185 -8.72 -10.04 8.62
N PHE A 186 -8.51 -9.70 7.36
CA PHE A 186 -7.46 -10.30 6.55
C PHE A 186 -6.06 -9.88 7.01
N ILE A 187 -5.90 -8.60 7.36
CA ILE A 187 -4.65 -8.03 7.87
C ILE A 187 -4.38 -8.46 9.34
N LYS A 188 -5.33 -9.18 9.97
CA LYS A 188 -5.24 -9.65 11.38
C LYS A 188 -5.12 -8.51 12.41
N ILE A 189 -5.89 -7.45 12.22
CA ILE A 189 -6.06 -6.36 13.18
C ILE A 189 -7.44 -6.46 13.83
#